data_70919927c727c2b29b9e079b5c64cba4
#
_entry.id   70919927c727c2b29b9e079b5c64cba4
#
_cell.length_a   1.000
_cell.length_b   1.000
_cell.length_c   1.000
_cell.angle_alpha   90.00
_cell.angle_beta   90.00
_cell.angle_gamma   90.00
#
_symmetry.space_group_name_H-M   'P 1'
#
loop_
_entity.id
_entity.type
_entity.pdbx_description
1 polymer ?
#
loop_
_entity_poly.entity_id
_entity_poly.type
_entity_poly.pdbx_seq_one_letter_code
_entity_poly.pdbx_strand_id
1 'polypeptide(L)'
;MSASLPVRSLLAATAAMLLLSACSTAYYTGDTISGPAQRMKRDADGNLHDPPLDAPNRSLMTCTSEAPVTVLQRVGEVPFACPDLGVSATLDELRDAGWRILRLDIGEDLESDSHVGFPVTVQVRKLF
;
A
#
# COMPACT_ATOMS: atom_id res chain seq x y z
N MET A 1 3.84 -7.89 76.45
CA MET A 1 4.95 -7.97 75.48
C MET A 1 4.35 -8.12 74.06
N SER A 2 4.28 -7.01 73.36
CA SER A 2 3.68 -6.93 72.03
C SER A 2 4.78 -7.15 71.03
N ALA A 3 4.64 -8.18 70.24
CA ALA A 3 5.50 -8.43 69.09
C ALA A 3 4.83 -7.85 67.85
N SER A 4 5.29 -6.71 67.37
CA SER A 4 4.91 -6.10 66.13
C SER A 4 5.71 -6.76 64.95
N LEU A 5 5.03 -7.50 64.11
CA LEU A 5 5.57 -8.00 62.85
C LEU A 5 5.64 -6.90 61.81
N PRO A 6 6.71 -6.75 61.08
CA PRO A 6 6.83 -5.72 60.07
C PRO A 6 6.11 -6.13 58.77
N VAL A 7 5.07 -5.38 58.44
CA VAL A 7 4.34 -5.44 57.16
C VAL A 7 5.15 -4.74 56.05
N ARG A 8 6.31 -5.24 55.73
CA ARG A 8 7.17 -4.61 54.70
C ARG A 8 7.62 -5.51 53.55
N SER A 9 7.04 -6.68 53.38
CA SER A 9 7.54 -7.62 52.39
C SER A 9 6.51 -8.04 51.30
N LEU A 10 5.38 -7.35 51.17
CA LEU A 10 4.34 -7.74 50.22
C LEU A 10 4.11 -6.75 49.06
N LEU A 11 4.95 -5.74 48.90
CA LEU A 11 4.81 -4.74 47.85
C LEU A 11 5.85 -4.83 46.72
N ALA A 12 6.69 -5.85 46.73
CA ALA A 12 7.74 -5.98 45.69
C ALA A 12 7.46 -7.00 44.60
N ALA A 13 6.31 -7.68 44.62
CA ALA A 13 6.04 -8.77 43.64
C ALA A 13 5.06 -8.41 42.51
N THR A 14 4.47 -7.22 42.51
CA THR A 14 3.47 -6.85 41.48
C THR A 14 3.97 -5.89 40.42
N ALA A 15 5.21 -5.43 40.49
CA ALA A 15 5.76 -4.49 39.50
C ALA A 15 6.48 -5.16 38.30
N ALA A 16 6.65 -6.47 38.31
CA ALA A 16 7.44 -7.18 37.28
C ALA A 16 6.62 -7.77 36.13
N MET A 17 5.28 -7.70 36.15
CA MET A 17 4.43 -8.28 35.10
C MET A 17 3.83 -7.28 34.11
N LEU A 18 4.16 -6.01 34.18
CA LEU A 18 3.60 -4.98 33.30
C LEU A 18 4.55 -4.53 32.18
N LEU A 19 5.71 -5.15 32.02
CA LEU A 19 6.70 -4.74 31.03
C LEU A 19 6.80 -5.67 29.81
N LEU A 20 5.94 -6.67 29.69
CA LEU A 20 5.98 -7.63 28.59
C LEU A 20 4.90 -7.44 27.51
N SER A 21 4.10 -6.39 27.60
CA SER A 21 3.05 -6.12 26.60
C SER A 21 3.38 -4.98 25.64
N ALA A 22 4.60 -4.49 25.61
CA ALA A 22 4.97 -3.34 24.76
C ALA A 22 5.79 -3.74 23.51
N CYS A 23 5.81 -4.99 23.12
CA CYS A 23 6.50 -5.43 21.91
C CYS A 23 5.55 -5.93 20.83
N SER A 24 4.39 -5.35 20.70
CA SER A 24 3.58 -5.65 19.53
C SER A 24 3.02 -4.35 18.98
N THR A 25 3.30 -4.13 17.72
CA THR A 25 2.57 -3.20 16.87
C THR A 25 3.05 -1.76 16.83
N ALA A 26 4.22 -1.51 16.36
CA ALA A 26 4.51 -0.17 15.88
C ALA A 26 5.41 -0.13 14.65
N TYR A 27 5.30 -1.11 13.77
CA TYR A 27 6.16 -1.11 12.57
C TYR A 27 5.40 -1.03 11.26
N TYR A 28 4.14 -0.66 11.30
CA TYR A 28 3.38 -0.33 10.09
C TYR A 28 2.63 0.98 10.26
N THR A 29 3.35 2.02 10.69
CA THR A 29 2.89 3.37 10.42
C THR A 29 3.32 3.73 9.01
N GLY A 30 2.46 3.45 8.08
CA GLY A 30 2.13 4.33 7.01
C GLY A 30 3.19 4.68 6.03
N ASP A 31 3.90 3.78 5.46
CA ASP A 31 4.14 3.94 4.05
C ASP A 31 3.19 2.96 3.38
N THR A 32 2.27 3.50 2.63
CA THR A 32 1.37 2.75 1.78
C THR A 32 2.20 1.96 0.80
N ILE A 33 2.71 0.83 1.26
CA ILE A 33 3.14 -0.19 0.36
C ILE A 33 1.84 -0.66 -0.28
N SER A 34 1.53 -0.11 -1.44
CA SER A 34 0.50 -0.65 -2.31
C SER A 34 0.95 -2.05 -2.74
N GLY A 35 0.84 -2.97 -1.80
CA GLY A 35 1.15 -4.36 -2.04
C GLY A 35 -0.05 -5.11 -2.60
N PRO A 36 0.14 -6.30 -3.14
CA PRO A 36 -0.94 -7.14 -3.67
C PRO A 36 -2.11 -7.31 -2.70
N ALA A 37 -1.84 -7.34 -1.40
CA ALA A 37 -2.86 -7.48 -0.37
C ALA A 37 -3.84 -6.29 -0.28
N GLN A 38 -3.41 -5.10 -0.67
CA GLN A 38 -4.27 -3.91 -0.65
C GLN A 38 -5.16 -3.79 -1.89
N ARG A 39 -4.82 -4.49 -2.97
CA ARG A 39 -5.64 -4.56 -4.18
C ARG A 39 -6.76 -5.59 -4.10
N MET A 40 -6.63 -6.55 -3.20
CA MET A 40 -7.63 -7.58 -3.00
C MET A 40 -8.97 -6.97 -2.64
N LYS A 41 -9.99 -7.31 -3.39
CA LYS A 41 -11.37 -6.94 -3.13
C LYS A 41 -12.19 -8.16 -2.80
N ARG A 42 -13.25 -7.98 -2.01
CA ARG A 42 -14.26 -9.01 -1.78
C ARG A 42 -15.42 -8.81 -2.74
N ASP A 43 -15.84 -9.88 -3.38
CA ASP A 43 -17.06 -9.91 -4.16
C ASP A 43 -18.32 -10.02 -3.25
N ALA A 44 -19.48 -10.05 -3.86
CA ALA A 44 -20.75 -10.17 -3.13
C ALA A 44 -20.87 -11.48 -2.33
N ASP A 45 -20.16 -12.52 -2.74
CA ASP A 45 -20.14 -13.84 -2.09
C ASP A 45 -19.05 -13.94 -1.00
N GLY A 46 -18.27 -12.87 -0.79
CA GLY A 46 -17.24 -12.78 0.23
C GLY A 46 -15.88 -13.36 -0.18
N ASN A 47 -15.70 -13.80 -1.44
CA ASN A 47 -14.43 -14.28 -1.94
C ASN A 47 -13.48 -13.13 -2.22
N LEU A 48 -12.20 -13.35 -1.91
CA LEU A 48 -11.15 -12.40 -2.26
C LEU A 48 -10.74 -12.59 -3.72
N HIS A 49 -10.65 -11.49 -4.45
CA HIS A 49 -10.16 -11.46 -5.82
C HIS A 49 -9.17 -10.30 -6.02
N ASP A 50 -8.28 -10.47 -6.97
CA ASP A 50 -7.32 -9.44 -7.41
C ASP A 50 -7.78 -8.86 -8.74
N PRO A 51 -8.37 -7.64 -8.77
CA PRO A 51 -8.96 -7.10 -10.00
C PRO A 51 -8.00 -7.04 -11.19
N PRO A 52 -6.72 -6.64 -11.06
CA PRO A 52 -5.76 -6.70 -12.15
C PRO A 52 -5.49 -8.10 -12.68
N LEU A 53 -5.43 -9.08 -11.79
CA LEU A 53 -5.16 -10.48 -12.17
C LEU A 53 -6.39 -11.13 -12.81
N ASP A 54 -7.56 -10.86 -12.25
CA ASP A 54 -8.83 -11.50 -12.64
C ASP A 54 -9.51 -10.83 -13.84
N ALA A 55 -9.00 -9.69 -14.29
CA ALA A 55 -9.55 -8.99 -15.44
C ALA A 55 -9.54 -9.87 -16.69
N PRO A 56 -10.56 -9.78 -17.55
CA PRO A 56 -10.63 -10.57 -18.79
C PRO A 56 -9.45 -10.29 -19.71
N ASN A 57 -9.02 -11.32 -20.42
CA ASN A 57 -7.98 -11.18 -21.44
C ASN A 57 -8.39 -10.16 -22.52
N ARG A 58 -7.41 -9.42 -23.04
CA ARG A 58 -7.57 -8.35 -24.01
C ARG A 58 -8.29 -7.10 -23.47
N SER A 59 -8.60 -7.03 -22.18
CA SER A 59 -9.11 -5.80 -21.56
C SER A 59 -8.13 -4.66 -21.78
N LEU A 60 -8.67 -3.48 -22.04
CA LEU A 60 -7.95 -2.22 -22.15
C LEU A 60 -8.35 -1.33 -20.98
N MET A 61 -7.40 -0.65 -20.38
CA MET A 61 -7.69 0.39 -19.40
C MET A 61 -6.65 1.50 -19.45
N THR A 62 -7.02 2.63 -18.89
CA THR A 62 -6.15 3.79 -18.73
C THR A 62 -5.94 4.05 -17.26
N CYS A 63 -4.68 4.17 -16.84
CA CYS A 63 -4.30 4.50 -15.49
C CYS A 63 -3.51 5.81 -15.48
N THR A 64 -3.68 6.60 -14.44
CA THR A 64 -2.97 7.88 -14.28
C THR A 64 -2.18 7.85 -12.98
N SER A 65 -0.97 8.40 -12.99
CA SER A 65 -0.16 8.50 -11.78
C SER A 65 -0.91 9.26 -10.69
N GLU A 66 -0.89 8.76 -9.47
CA GLU A 66 -1.58 9.38 -8.33
C GLU A 66 -0.94 10.70 -7.91
N ALA A 67 0.35 10.83 -8.16
CA ALA A 67 1.12 12.06 -7.94
C ALA A 67 2.00 12.34 -9.16
N PRO A 68 2.44 13.59 -9.35
CA PRO A 68 3.41 13.92 -10.40
C PRO A 68 4.69 13.08 -10.23
N VAL A 69 5.16 12.53 -11.34
CA VAL A 69 6.36 11.67 -11.37
C VAL A 69 7.58 12.53 -11.58
N THR A 70 8.58 12.39 -10.73
CA THR A 70 9.84 13.10 -10.84
C THR A 70 10.87 12.28 -11.62
N VAL A 71 11.89 12.93 -12.16
CA VAL A 71 12.99 12.28 -12.90
C VAL A 71 13.82 11.33 -12.04
N LEU A 72 13.69 11.42 -10.71
CA LEU A 72 14.41 10.56 -9.76
C LEU A 72 13.65 9.28 -9.41
N GLN A 73 12.37 9.19 -9.78
CA GLN A 73 11.54 8.04 -9.47
C GLN A 73 11.58 7.02 -10.60
N ARG A 74 11.49 5.75 -10.24
CA ARG A 74 11.29 4.68 -11.20
C ARG A 74 9.80 4.61 -11.55
N VAL A 75 9.48 4.86 -12.80
CA VAL A 75 8.08 4.86 -13.27
C VAL A 75 7.35 3.54 -12.95
N GLY A 76 8.08 2.43 -12.97
CA GLY A 76 7.51 1.11 -12.65
C GLY A 76 7.03 0.97 -11.19
N GLU A 77 7.60 1.75 -10.27
CA GLU A 77 7.31 1.70 -8.84
C GLU A 77 6.31 2.78 -8.40
N VAL A 78 5.95 3.71 -9.29
CA VAL A 78 4.98 4.77 -9.01
C VAL A 78 3.57 4.19 -8.99
N PRO A 79 2.72 4.54 -8.00
CA PRO A 79 1.33 4.12 -7.98
C PRO A 79 0.50 4.86 -9.03
N PHE A 80 -0.27 4.10 -9.77
CA PHE A 80 -1.23 4.57 -10.77
C PHE A 80 -2.65 4.24 -10.33
N ALA A 81 -3.54 5.21 -10.40
CA ALA A 81 -4.96 5.00 -10.23
C ALA A 81 -5.54 4.40 -11.52
N CYS A 82 -6.18 3.25 -11.41
CA CYS A 82 -6.83 2.54 -12.51
C CYS A 82 -8.34 2.50 -12.25
N PRO A 83 -9.11 3.50 -12.68
CA PRO A 83 -10.52 3.64 -12.33
C PRO A 83 -11.39 2.50 -12.86
N ASP A 84 -11.07 1.92 -14.00
CA ASP A 84 -11.85 0.81 -14.59
C ASP A 84 -11.86 -0.43 -13.69
N LEU A 85 -10.80 -0.65 -12.92
CA LEU A 85 -10.72 -1.71 -11.91
C LEU A 85 -10.98 -1.19 -10.49
N GLY A 86 -11.02 0.13 -10.31
CA GLY A 86 -11.18 0.77 -9.01
C GLY A 86 -10.03 0.44 -8.05
N VAL A 87 -8.81 0.33 -8.55
CA VAL A 87 -7.61 0.01 -7.76
C VAL A 87 -6.48 0.96 -8.08
N SER A 88 -5.53 1.04 -7.15
CA SER A 88 -4.21 1.61 -7.36
C SER A 88 -3.21 0.48 -7.53
N ALA A 89 -2.34 0.58 -8.53
CA ALA A 89 -1.31 -0.41 -8.81
C ALA A 89 -0.10 0.24 -9.45
N THR A 90 1.08 -0.31 -9.22
CA THR A 90 2.29 0.08 -9.93
C THR A 90 2.35 -0.60 -11.30
N LEU A 91 3.17 -0.08 -12.22
CA LEU A 91 3.35 -0.72 -13.53
C LEU A 91 4.01 -2.09 -13.40
N ASP A 92 4.88 -2.29 -12.42
CA ASP A 92 5.48 -3.59 -12.14
C ASP A 92 4.44 -4.60 -11.69
N GLU A 93 3.51 -4.21 -10.83
CA GLU A 93 2.40 -5.06 -10.39
C GLU A 93 1.43 -5.39 -11.54
N LEU A 94 1.12 -4.40 -12.38
CA LEU A 94 0.30 -4.63 -13.57
C LEU A 94 0.98 -5.59 -14.55
N ARG A 95 2.28 -5.43 -14.77
CA ARG A 95 3.07 -6.35 -15.60
C ARG A 95 2.99 -7.78 -15.07
N ASP A 96 3.18 -7.96 -13.77
CA ASP A 96 3.14 -9.28 -13.12
C ASP A 96 1.75 -9.91 -13.18
N ALA A 97 0.69 -9.08 -13.22
CA ALA A 97 -0.68 -9.52 -13.46
C ALA A 97 -1.04 -9.72 -14.95
N GLY A 98 -0.06 -9.65 -15.85
CA GLY A 98 -0.26 -9.94 -17.28
C GLY A 98 -0.62 -8.74 -18.15
N TRP A 99 -0.47 -7.52 -17.64
CA TRP A 99 -0.73 -6.32 -18.41
C TRP A 99 0.52 -5.82 -19.14
N ARG A 100 0.32 -5.24 -20.30
CA ARG A 100 1.36 -4.60 -21.10
C ARG A 100 0.99 -3.16 -21.42
N ILE A 101 1.99 -2.29 -21.37
CA ILE A 101 1.85 -0.90 -21.76
C ILE A 101 1.74 -0.82 -23.27
N LEU A 102 0.69 -0.18 -23.76
CA LEU A 102 0.51 0.15 -25.18
C LEU A 102 0.95 1.57 -25.47
N ARG A 103 0.67 2.48 -24.55
CA ARG A 103 0.97 3.90 -24.70
C ARG A 103 1.28 4.49 -23.33
N LEU A 104 2.22 5.41 -23.33
CA LEU A 104 2.58 6.22 -22.16
C LEU A 104 2.58 7.68 -22.61
N ASP A 105 1.79 8.50 -21.98
CA ASP A 105 1.69 9.93 -22.22
C ASP A 105 2.19 10.67 -20.97
N ILE A 106 3.12 11.59 -21.17
CA ILE A 106 3.65 12.46 -20.13
C ILE A 106 3.01 13.82 -20.32
N GLY A 107 2.33 14.31 -19.29
CA GLY A 107 1.72 15.63 -19.29
C GLY A 107 2.73 16.76 -19.12
N GLU A 108 2.24 17.96 -19.05
CA GLU A 108 3.07 19.15 -18.83
C GLU A 108 3.64 19.15 -17.41
N ASP A 109 4.81 19.76 -17.27
CA ASP A 109 5.45 19.94 -15.97
C ASP A 109 4.56 20.77 -15.04
N LEU A 110 4.24 20.21 -13.90
CA LEU A 110 3.51 20.89 -12.86
C LEU A 110 4.51 21.53 -11.91
N GLU A 111 5.07 22.67 -12.34
CA GLU A 111 5.92 23.48 -11.49
C GLU A 111 5.08 24.14 -10.40
N SER A 112 5.28 23.70 -9.18
CA SER A 112 4.81 24.39 -7.99
C SER A 112 5.98 24.55 -7.02
N ASP A 113 5.91 25.50 -6.10
CA ASP A 113 6.96 25.80 -5.12
C ASP A 113 7.40 24.58 -4.29
N SER A 114 6.64 23.50 -4.31
CA SER A 114 6.87 22.29 -3.51
C SER A 114 7.01 21.00 -4.33
N HIS A 115 6.67 20.99 -5.61
CA HIS A 115 6.66 19.76 -6.42
C HIS A 115 7.09 20.07 -7.85
N VAL A 116 8.13 19.40 -8.29
CA VAL A 116 8.53 19.34 -9.70
C VAL A 116 8.26 17.93 -10.18
N GLY A 117 7.37 17.78 -11.16
CA GLY A 117 7.05 16.48 -11.71
C GLY A 117 6.00 16.53 -12.81
N PHE A 118 5.86 15.43 -13.50
CA PHE A 118 4.97 15.27 -14.64
C PHE A 118 3.83 14.31 -14.32
N PRO A 119 2.56 14.65 -14.64
CA PRO A 119 1.51 13.65 -14.63
C PRO A 119 1.76 12.64 -15.74
N VAL A 120 1.68 11.37 -15.41
CA VAL A 120 1.88 10.27 -16.36
C VAL A 120 0.59 9.49 -16.51
N THR A 121 0.17 9.29 -17.74
CA THR A 121 -0.99 8.47 -18.08
C THR A 121 -0.52 7.29 -18.93
N VAL A 122 -0.97 6.10 -18.57
CA VAL A 122 -0.63 4.87 -19.29
C VAL A 122 -1.89 4.17 -19.78
N GLN A 123 -1.84 3.70 -21.01
CA GLN A 123 -2.82 2.77 -21.54
C GLN A 123 -2.22 1.38 -21.56
N VAL A 124 -2.91 0.45 -20.93
CA VAL A 124 -2.45 -0.92 -20.77
C VAL A 124 -3.47 -1.92 -21.30
N ARG A 125 -2.99 -3.08 -21.76
CA ARG A 125 -3.80 -4.19 -22.25
C ARG A 125 -3.44 -5.45 -21.49
N LYS A 126 -4.46 -6.19 -21.07
CA LYS A 126 -4.32 -7.53 -20.53
C LYS A 126 -3.98 -8.53 -21.64
N LEU A 127 -2.90 -9.30 -21.49
CA LEU A 127 -2.50 -10.30 -22.46
C LEU A 127 -3.02 -11.69 -22.09
N PHE A 128 -3.01 -12.04 -20.81
CA PHE A 128 -3.42 -13.35 -20.29
C PHE A 128 -3.96 -13.26 -18.86
#